data_c5da1914576efa6547304987c33e902e
#
_entry.id   c5da1914576efa6547304987c33e902e
#
_cell.length_a   1.000
_cell.length_b   1.000
_cell.length_c   1.000
_cell.angle_alpha   90.00
_cell.angle_beta   90.00
_cell.angle_gamma   90.00
#
_symmetry.space_group_name_H-M   'P 1'
#
loop_
_entity.id
_entity.type
_entity.pdbx_description
1 polymer ?
#
loop_
_entity_poly.entity_id
_entity_poly.type
_entity_poly.pdbx_seq_one_letter_code
_entity_poly.pdbx_strand_id
1 'polypeptide(L)'
;MKEKRRYQTGRHIALLAPFLFILLSIQSAKGEEKKDTFTRYGFSVNVNPGNEVKMDKYQKKWMKKTRNFSFGAELHYSALPQDSDAFAADYGYPLLTLGVKYSLNHGVVMHRSPDPDWGEAKEVDYDSKMGNTISLYGAFSRPFFRQKHWETDYTFYYGVGYSRRKYDPYHNIDNELIGSRWLIFFGMGLHATYHFAKNWGIRAGIEYWHLSNGALNRPNKGANFIGPSLAVVYQPYYEPTTTTQAGRYNPPFEKYWYANVTLGIGAKTLHEDWQLTQFQTPEGSEDYRTDKFKCYAAYSLQADLMYRYARRWASGIGIDLFYGTYFKRVKELDQAAGRTLTHSPWSVGIAAKHEIFYHNFSMPVSLGFYLYRKIGENAKAVEKPFYERIGLHYTFPKLQNLKVGINIKAHLTKADLTELVVTYPINIKKVNKSR
;
A
#
# COMPACT_ATOMS: atom_id res chain seq x y z
N MET A 1 -8.87 18.04 -27.36
CA MET A 1 -7.72 18.38 -26.48
C MET A 1 -8.10 18.73 -25.03
N LYS A 2 -9.28 19.29 -24.73
CA LYS A 2 -9.73 19.63 -23.36
C LYS A 2 -10.19 18.42 -22.51
N GLU A 3 -10.74 17.39 -23.11
CA GLU A 3 -11.18 16.18 -22.37
C GLU A 3 -10.01 15.32 -21.83
N LYS A 4 -8.88 15.25 -22.56
CA LYS A 4 -7.69 14.51 -22.12
C LYS A 4 -7.04 15.04 -20.82
N ARG A 5 -7.19 16.35 -20.51
CA ARG A 5 -6.63 16.94 -19.27
C ARG A 5 -7.43 16.60 -18.01
N ARG A 6 -8.77 16.42 -18.11
CA ARG A 6 -9.61 16.07 -16.94
C ARG A 6 -9.35 14.66 -16.39
N TYR A 7 -9.04 13.69 -17.26
CA TYR A 7 -8.75 12.32 -16.82
C TYR A 7 -7.38 12.15 -16.13
N GLN A 8 -6.41 13.02 -16.45
CA GLN A 8 -5.11 12.98 -15.76
C GLN A 8 -5.16 13.58 -14.34
N THR A 9 -5.96 14.62 -14.12
CA THR A 9 -6.06 15.29 -12.82
C THR A 9 -6.65 14.41 -11.73
N GLY A 10 -7.66 13.59 -12.04
CA GLY A 10 -8.26 12.65 -11.08
C GLY A 10 -7.31 11.53 -10.62
N ARG A 11 -6.35 11.15 -11.48
CA ARG A 11 -5.33 10.14 -11.15
C ARG A 11 -4.31 10.63 -10.11
N HIS A 12 -4.01 11.92 -10.10
CA HIS A 12 -3.04 12.51 -9.18
C HIS A 12 -3.64 12.77 -7.79
N ILE A 13 -4.93 13.06 -7.69
CA ILE A 13 -5.61 13.32 -6.42
C ILE A 13 -5.68 12.05 -5.56
N ALA A 14 -5.94 10.88 -6.15
CA ALA A 14 -6.00 9.60 -5.44
C ALA A 14 -4.65 9.18 -4.84
N LEU A 15 -3.53 9.62 -5.42
CA LEU A 15 -2.18 9.31 -4.93
C LEU A 15 -1.66 10.34 -3.91
N LEU A 16 -2.23 11.55 -3.87
CA LEU A 16 -1.85 12.60 -2.93
C LEU A 16 -2.64 12.56 -1.61
N ALA A 17 -3.78 11.86 -1.58
CA ALA A 17 -4.61 11.76 -0.38
C ALA A 17 -3.86 11.18 0.85
N PRO A 18 -2.94 10.19 0.75
CA PRO A 18 -2.14 9.73 1.89
C PRO A 18 -1.28 10.84 2.51
N PHE A 19 -0.86 11.82 1.70
CA PHE A 19 -0.02 12.94 2.14
C PHE A 19 -0.73 13.89 3.10
N LEU A 20 -2.00 14.19 2.81
CA LEU A 20 -2.85 15.00 3.69
C LEU A 20 -3.05 14.31 5.03
N PHE A 21 -3.11 12.96 5.04
CA PHE A 21 -3.28 12.17 6.25
C PHE A 21 -2.06 12.21 7.17
N ILE A 22 -0.84 12.20 6.62
CA ILE A 22 0.40 12.27 7.42
C ILE A 22 0.54 13.65 8.08
N LEU A 23 0.23 14.74 7.37
CA LEU A 23 0.25 16.09 7.92
C LEU A 23 -0.80 16.30 9.03
N LEU A 24 -1.98 15.69 8.90
CA LEU A 24 -3.03 15.74 9.93
C LEU A 24 -2.66 14.96 11.20
N SER A 25 -1.84 13.90 11.11
CA SER A 25 -1.39 13.13 12.27
C SER A 25 -0.49 13.94 13.19
N ILE A 26 0.34 14.81 12.62
CA ILE A 26 1.24 15.69 13.37
C ILE A 26 0.46 16.77 14.15
N GLN A 27 -0.69 17.20 13.63
CA GLN A 27 -1.54 18.19 14.33
C GLN A 27 -2.37 17.58 15.46
N SER A 28 -2.74 16.29 15.36
CA SER A 28 -3.54 15.61 16.40
C SER A 28 -2.76 15.32 17.68
N ALA A 29 -1.43 15.42 17.64
CA ALA A 29 -0.54 15.19 18.80
C ALA A 29 -0.30 16.46 19.67
N LYS A 30 -0.97 17.58 19.39
CA LYS A 30 -0.88 18.78 20.23
C LYS A 30 -1.84 18.71 21.43
N GLY A 31 -1.44 17.98 22.46
CA GLY A 31 -1.91 18.18 23.82
C GLY A 31 -1.01 19.22 24.50
N GLU A 32 -1.60 20.15 25.24
CA GLU A 32 -0.92 21.24 25.92
C GLU A 32 0.14 20.74 26.92
N GLU A 33 1.39 21.19 26.77
CA GLU A 33 2.22 21.81 27.79
C GLU A 33 3.62 22.11 27.23
N LYS A 34 4.07 23.34 27.44
CA LYS A 34 5.44 23.80 27.23
C LYS A 34 6.40 23.09 28.19
N LYS A 35 6.91 21.91 27.81
CA LYS A 35 8.14 21.34 28.35
C LYS A 35 8.84 20.51 27.29
N ASP A 36 10.01 20.97 26.87
CA ASP A 36 11.03 20.26 26.10
C ASP A 36 10.54 19.58 24.82
N THR A 37 10.04 20.38 23.88
CA THR A 37 9.58 19.92 22.55
C THR A 37 10.64 19.17 21.75
N PHE A 38 11.90 19.40 22.03
CA PHE A 38 13.03 18.79 21.29
C PHE A 38 13.31 17.33 21.68
N THR A 39 12.92 16.85 22.84
CA THR A 39 13.20 15.47 23.28
C THR A 39 12.33 14.42 22.59
N ARG A 40 11.26 14.82 21.89
CA ARG A 40 10.32 13.92 21.19
C ARG A 40 10.68 13.67 19.73
N TYR A 41 11.56 14.50 19.20
CA TYR A 41 11.94 14.46 17.79
C TYR A 41 13.35 13.93 17.62
N GLY A 42 13.54 13.12 16.63
CA GLY A 42 14.81 12.58 16.23
C GLY A 42 14.93 12.56 14.70
N PHE A 43 16.04 12.06 14.22
CA PHE A 43 16.26 11.89 12.79
C PHE A 43 17.16 10.70 12.51
N SER A 44 17.13 10.22 11.28
CA SER A 44 18.09 9.25 10.77
C SER A 44 18.49 9.53 9.33
N VAL A 45 19.64 9.00 8.96
CA VAL A 45 20.05 8.84 7.57
C VAL A 45 20.34 7.37 7.32
N ASN A 46 19.85 6.85 6.21
CA ASN A 46 19.91 5.43 5.91
C ASN A 46 20.41 5.13 4.50
N VAL A 47 20.96 3.94 4.34
CA VAL A 47 21.34 3.35 3.05
C VAL A 47 20.78 1.94 2.97
N ASN A 48 20.29 1.56 1.76
CA ASN A 48 19.70 0.27 1.50
C ASN A 48 20.20 -0.26 0.14
N PRO A 49 21.26 -1.04 0.09
CA PRO A 49 21.53 -1.87 -1.08
C PRO A 49 20.46 -2.97 -1.18
N GLY A 50 19.94 -3.20 -2.37
CA GLY A 50 18.86 -4.15 -2.56
C GLY A 50 18.84 -4.81 -3.92
N ASN A 51 17.95 -5.77 -4.06
CA ASN A 51 17.69 -6.45 -5.32
C ASN A 51 16.19 -6.51 -5.59
N GLU A 52 15.81 -6.33 -6.85
CA GLU A 52 14.47 -6.60 -7.33
C GLU A 52 14.15 -8.09 -7.24
N VAL A 53 13.02 -8.41 -6.63
CA VAL A 53 12.52 -9.78 -6.50
C VAL A 53 11.69 -10.14 -7.73
N LYS A 54 12.09 -11.18 -8.44
CA LYS A 54 11.38 -11.64 -9.64
C LYS A 54 10.11 -12.41 -9.28
N MET A 55 8.98 -11.69 -9.18
CA MET A 55 7.72 -12.23 -8.69
C MET A 55 6.95 -13.08 -9.72
N ASP A 56 7.07 -12.76 -11.01
CA ASP A 56 6.30 -13.44 -12.06
C ASP A 56 7.17 -14.09 -13.14
N LYS A 57 6.51 -14.81 -14.06
CA LYS A 57 7.18 -15.54 -15.15
C LYS A 57 7.92 -14.60 -16.11
N TYR A 58 7.36 -13.41 -16.40
CA TYR A 58 7.99 -12.40 -17.25
C TYR A 58 9.31 -11.90 -16.64
N GLN A 59 9.26 -11.49 -15.38
CA GLN A 59 10.44 -11.02 -14.65
C GLN A 59 11.51 -12.10 -14.55
N LYS A 60 11.11 -13.35 -14.27
CA LYS A 60 12.05 -14.49 -14.20
C LYS A 60 12.76 -14.74 -15.54
N LYS A 61 12.05 -14.55 -16.66
CA LYS A 61 12.58 -14.83 -18.00
C LYS A 61 13.45 -13.69 -18.54
N TRP A 62 13.00 -12.43 -18.41
CA TRP A 62 13.61 -11.31 -19.15
C TRP A 62 14.26 -10.22 -18.28
N MET A 63 14.21 -10.32 -16.96
CA MET A 63 14.96 -9.41 -16.12
C MET A 63 16.42 -9.86 -16.04
N LYS A 64 17.31 -9.10 -16.68
CA LYS A 64 18.74 -9.37 -16.77
C LYS A 64 19.53 -8.96 -15.53
N LYS A 65 19.18 -7.83 -14.92
CA LYS A 65 19.82 -7.28 -13.73
C LYS A 65 18.79 -6.80 -12.73
N THR A 66 19.07 -6.93 -11.43
CA THR A 66 18.13 -6.66 -10.33
C THR A 66 18.67 -5.67 -9.30
N ARG A 67 19.90 -5.18 -9.43
CA ARG A 67 20.58 -4.40 -8.40
C ARG A 67 19.96 -3.00 -8.25
N ASN A 68 19.73 -2.65 -7.00
CA ASN A 68 19.23 -1.35 -6.56
C ASN A 68 20.12 -0.84 -5.43
N PHE A 69 20.22 0.47 -5.30
CA PHE A 69 20.80 1.13 -4.14
C PHE A 69 19.94 2.33 -3.76
N SER A 70 19.56 2.42 -2.50
CA SER A 70 18.76 3.53 -2.01
C SER A 70 19.44 4.22 -0.84
N PHE A 71 19.15 5.51 -0.68
CA PHE A 71 19.51 6.28 0.48
C PHE A 71 18.35 7.18 0.87
N GLY A 72 18.26 7.51 2.16
CA GLY A 72 17.15 8.28 2.68
C GLY A 72 17.49 9.08 3.92
N ALA A 73 16.58 9.97 4.24
CA ALA A 73 16.57 10.73 5.48
C ALA A 73 15.17 10.66 6.10
N GLU A 74 15.12 10.61 7.41
CA GLU A 74 13.89 10.44 8.17
C GLU A 74 13.84 11.41 9.33
N LEU A 75 12.67 11.96 9.59
CA LEU A 75 12.31 12.67 10.81
C LEU A 75 11.43 11.77 11.67
N HIS A 76 11.74 11.66 12.94
CA HIS A 76 11.09 10.78 13.89
C HIS A 76 10.33 11.55 14.94
N TYR A 77 9.21 11.00 15.38
CA TYR A 77 8.47 11.44 16.56
C TYR A 77 8.14 10.24 17.43
N SER A 78 8.35 10.35 18.74
CA SER A 78 7.91 9.35 19.72
C SER A 78 7.14 10.03 20.85
N ALA A 79 5.98 9.47 21.19
CA ALA A 79 5.32 9.80 22.45
C ALA A 79 6.16 9.29 23.62
N LEU A 80 6.10 9.98 24.75
CA LEU A 80 6.85 9.65 25.96
C LEU A 80 5.91 9.01 27.01
N PRO A 81 6.45 8.21 27.95
CA PRO A 81 5.63 7.59 29.00
C PRO A 81 4.82 8.57 29.83
N GLN A 82 5.35 9.77 30.06
CA GLN A 82 4.70 10.85 30.82
C GLN A 82 3.50 11.51 30.11
N ASP A 83 3.30 11.24 28.81
CA ASP A 83 2.20 11.82 28.02
C ASP A 83 0.84 11.20 28.36
N SER A 84 0.81 10.13 29.13
CA SER A 84 -0.41 9.37 29.43
C SER A 84 -1.18 8.96 28.17
N ASP A 85 -0.45 8.69 27.07
CA ASP A 85 -1.00 8.25 25.79
C ASP A 85 -1.23 6.74 25.80
N ALA A 86 -2.49 6.34 25.93
CA ALA A 86 -2.87 4.93 26.00
C ALA A 86 -2.60 4.15 24.71
N PHE A 87 -2.69 4.79 23.53
CA PHE A 87 -2.33 4.14 22.27
C PHE A 87 -0.83 3.92 22.16
N ALA A 88 -0.04 4.95 22.46
CA ALA A 88 1.41 4.83 22.46
C ALA A 88 1.88 3.74 23.42
N ALA A 89 1.31 3.72 24.64
CA ALA A 89 1.62 2.69 25.64
C ALA A 89 1.28 1.27 25.16
N ASP A 90 0.11 1.06 24.53
CA ASP A 90 -0.32 -0.23 23.98
C ASP A 90 0.62 -0.76 22.88
N TYR A 91 1.26 0.14 22.13
CA TYR A 91 2.24 -0.20 21.09
C TYR A 91 3.69 -0.18 21.56
N GLY A 92 3.93 0.13 22.87
CA GLY A 92 5.29 0.21 23.43
C GLY A 92 6.04 1.47 23.01
N TYR A 93 5.30 2.59 22.83
CA TYR A 93 5.82 3.89 22.35
C TYR A 93 6.46 3.76 20.97
N PRO A 94 5.64 3.58 19.93
CA PRO A 94 6.10 3.39 18.56
C PRO A 94 6.73 4.66 18.02
N LEU A 95 7.65 4.49 17.08
CA LEU A 95 8.24 5.58 16.36
C LEU A 95 7.38 5.92 15.15
N LEU A 96 6.92 7.16 15.06
CA LEU A 96 6.28 7.72 13.86
C LEU A 96 7.34 8.43 13.04
N THR A 97 7.37 8.15 11.76
CA THR A 97 8.43 8.63 10.87
C THR A 97 7.84 9.31 9.64
N LEU A 98 8.41 10.44 9.26
CA LEU A 98 8.28 11.03 7.93
C LEU A 98 9.62 10.91 7.23
N GLY A 99 9.66 10.22 6.09
CA GLY A 99 10.90 9.90 5.40
C GLY A 99 10.87 10.17 3.92
N VAL A 100 12.05 10.44 3.37
CA VAL A 100 12.32 10.52 1.93
C VAL A 100 13.36 9.46 1.58
N LYS A 101 13.09 8.65 0.54
CA LYS A 101 14.00 7.64 0.01
C LYS A 101 14.24 7.91 -1.47
N TYR A 102 15.50 8.06 -1.86
CA TYR A 102 15.91 8.13 -3.26
C TYR A 102 16.56 6.81 -3.66
N SER A 103 16.06 6.19 -4.74
CA SER A 103 16.49 4.89 -5.21
C SER A 103 17.14 4.97 -6.58
N LEU A 104 18.37 4.51 -6.67
CA LEU A 104 19.14 4.34 -7.89
C LEU A 104 18.82 2.99 -8.50
N ASN A 105 17.94 2.97 -9.51
CA ASN A 105 17.40 1.77 -10.14
C ASN A 105 18.02 1.45 -11.51
N HIS A 106 19.08 2.13 -11.91
CA HIS A 106 19.74 1.89 -13.21
C HIS A 106 20.30 0.46 -13.35
N GLY A 107 20.49 -0.24 -12.24
CA GLY A 107 20.87 -1.66 -12.20
C GLY A 107 19.68 -2.63 -12.30
N VAL A 108 18.44 -2.16 -12.50
CA VAL A 108 17.26 -2.98 -12.80
C VAL A 108 17.02 -2.92 -14.30
N VAL A 109 17.33 -4.01 -15.00
CA VAL A 109 17.39 -4.06 -16.46
C VAL A 109 16.54 -5.20 -16.98
N MET A 110 15.74 -4.92 -17.98
CA MET A 110 14.86 -5.87 -18.68
C MET A 110 15.14 -5.82 -20.17
N HIS A 111 15.09 -6.99 -20.79
CA HIS A 111 15.19 -7.14 -22.25
C HIS A 111 14.47 -8.40 -22.69
N ARG A 112 13.44 -8.24 -23.53
CA ARG A 112 12.63 -9.33 -24.03
C ARG A 112 13.17 -9.81 -25.38
N SER A 113 13.59 -11.06 -25.43
CA SER A 113 13.90 -11.73 -26.70
C SER A 113 12.64 -12.40 -27.27
N PRO A 114 12.56 -12.59 -28.58
CA PRO A 114 11.47 -13.31 -29.23
C PRO A 114 11.25 -14.70 -28.61
N ASP A 115 9.99 -15.05 -28.42
CA ASP A 115 9.61 -16.32 -27.83
C ASP A 115 8.18 -16.70 -28.26
N PRO A 116 8.03 -17.82 -29.01
CA PRO A 116 6.74 -18.24 -29.55
C PRO A 116 5.66 -18.44 -28.47
N ASP A 117 6.03 -18.90 -27.28
CA ASP A 117 5.10 -19.12 -26.17
C ASP A 117 4.56 -17.81 -25.58
N TRP A 118 5.15 -16.67 -25.96
CA TRP A 118 4.83 -15.34 -25.42
C TRP A 118 4.36 -14.35 -26.49
N GLY A 119 3.97 -14.85 -27.66
CA GLY A 119 3.50 -14.05 -28.78
C GLY A 119 4.61 -13.37 -29.59
N GLU A 120 4.22 -12.65 -30.62
CA GLU A 120 5.11 -12.12 -31.68
C GLU A 120 5.66 -10.73 -31.34
N ALA A 121 6.26 -10.54 -30.17
CA ALA A 121 6.91 -9.27 -29.88
C ALA A 121 8.29 -9.20 -30.53
N LYS A 122 8.50 -8.16 -31.34
CA LYS A 122 9.81 -7.88 -31.94
C LYS A 122 10.82 -7.50 -30.88
N GLU A 123 12.02 -8.02 -30.98
CA GLU A 123 13.16 -7.63 -30.16
C GLU A 123 13.62 -6.21 -30.53
N VAL A 124 13.97 -5.45 -29.50
CA VAL A 124 14.56 -4.12 -29.65
C VAL A 124 16.06 -4.18 -29.39
N ASP A 125 16.81 -3.24 -29.97
CA ASP A 125 18.28 -3.17 -29.86
C ASP A 125 18.79 -2.48 -28.58
N TYR A 126 17.90 -2.19 -27.62
CA TYR A 126 18.24 -1.52 -26.38
C TYR A 126 17.69 -2.26 -25.15
N ASP A 127 18.36 -2.07 -24.02
CA ASP A 127 17.90 -2.54 -22.73
C ASP A 127 16.89 -1.55 -22.10
N SER A 128 15.74 -2.05 -21.69
CA SER A 128 14.78 -1.31 -20.88
C SER A 128 15.21 -1.27 -19.41
N LYS A 129 15.02 -0.12 -18.76
CA LYS A 129 15.49 0.11 -17.40
C LYS A 129 14.40 0.71 -16.53
N MET A 130 14.36 0.30 -15.27
CA MET A 130 13.61 1.04 -14.28
C MET A 130 14.29 2.40 -14.03
N GLY A 131 13.51 3.47 -13.99
CA GLY A 131 14.03 4.81 -13.67
C GLY A 131 14.32 4.95 -12.17
N ASN A 132 15.24 5.86 -11.84
CA ASN A 132 15.42 6.26 -10.45
C ASN A 132 14.10 6.77 -9.88
N THR A 133 13.86 6.50 -8.60
CA THR A 133 12.63 6.88 -7.91
C THR A 133 12.94 7.74 -6.68
N ILE A 134 12.05 8.67 -6.40
CA ILE A 134 11.99 9.37 -5.13
C ILE A 134 10.67 8.97 -4.47
N SER A 135 10.74 8.57 -3.21
CA SER A 135 9.57 8.21 -2.42
C SER A 135 9.50 9.07 -1.18
N LEU A 136 8.30 9.57 -0.88
CA LEU A 136 7.99 10.26 0.36
C LEU A 136 6.98 9.41 1.11
N TYR A 137 7.26 9.09 2.37
CA TYR A 137 6.49 8.11 3.13
C TYR A 137 6.35 8.46 4.59
N GLY A 138 5.27 7.95 5.19
CA GLY A 138 5.15 7.78 6.63
C GLY A 138 5.53 6.37 7.02
N ALA A 139 6.07 6.21 8.23
CA ALA A 139 6.32 4.89 8.76
C ALA A 139 5.89 4.79 10.23
N PHE A 140 5.53 3.57 10.60
CA PHE A 140 5.17 3.18 11.95
C PHE A 140 6.09 2.05 12.38
N SER A 141 7.02 2.35 13.31
CA SER A 141 7.95 1.36 13.85
C SER A 141 7.51 0.97 15.25
N ARG A 142 7.18 -0.30 15.43
CA ARG A 142 6.79 -0.83 16.73
C ARG A 142 7.92 -1.61 17.37
N PRO A 143 8.44 -1.14 18.53
CA PRO A 143 9.42 -1.90 19.29
C PRO A 143 8.75 -3.11 19.95
N PHE A 144 9.39 -4.26 19.88
CA PHE A 144 8.98 -5.47 20.58
C PHE A 144 10.02 -5.94 21.60
N PHE A 145 11.25 -5.42 21.53
CA PHE A 145 12.29 -5.62 22.51
C PHE A 145 13.05 -4.31 22.67
N ARG A 146 13.32 -3.90 23.95
CA ARG A 146 14.07 -2.69 24.30
C ARG A 146 14.81 -2.89 25.60
N GLN A 147 16.11 -2.63 25.57
CA GLN A 147 17.02 -2.67 26.72
C GLN A 147 17.95 -1.47 26.71
N LYS A 148 18.86 -1.36 27.67
CA LYS A 148 19.76 -0.21 27.84
C LYS A 148 20.46 0.24 26.56
N HIS A 149 20.92 -0.69 25.72
CA HIS A 149 21.66 -0.40 24.50
C HIS A 149 21.02 -0.96 23.24
N TRP A 150 19.99 -1.81 23.35
CA TRP A 150 19.41 -2.51 22.23
C TRP A 150 17.91 -2.28 22.12
N GLU A 151 17.48 -2.01 20.91
CA GLU A 151 16.06 -2.02 20.53
C GLU A 151 15.89 -2.88 19.28
N THR A 152 14.81 -3.65 19.23
CA THR A 152 14.36 -4.28 17.99
C THR A 152 12.93 -3.87 17.69
N ASP A 153 12.67 -3.62 16.43
CA ASP A 153 11.36 -3.17 15.96
C ASP A 153 10.99 -3.80 14.62
N TYR A 154 9.70 -3.82 14.34
CA TYR A 154 9.20 -3.96 12.99
C TYR A 154 8.59 -2.64 12.53
N THR A 155 8.77 -2.33 11.26
CA THR A 155 8.32 -1.09 10.66
C THR A 155 7.43 -1.36 9.46
N PHE A 156 6.35 -0.58 9.33
CA PHE A 156 5.54 -0.48 8.11
C PHE A 156 5.70 0.90 7.50
N TYR A 157 5.92 0.93 6.20
CA TYR A 157 6.08 2.13 5.39
C TYR A 157 4.90 2.27 4.45
N TYR A 158 4.37 3.48 4.30
CA TYR A 158 3.35 3.79 3.31
C TYR A 158 3.51 5.22 2.80
N GLY A 159 3.40 5.40 1.48
CA GLY A 159 3.60 6.71 0.88
C GLY A 159 3.40 6.74 -0.62
N VAL A 160 4.02 7.72 -1.24
CA VAL A 160 3.99 7.94 -2.67
C VAL A 160 5.39 7.95 -3.24
N GLY A 161 5.54 7.39 -4.43
CA GLY A 161 6.77 7.39 -5.20
C GLY A 161 6.60 8.14 -6.51
N TYR A 162 7.68 8.70 -7.01
CA TYR A 162 7.75 9.24 -8.36
C TYR A 162 8.93 8.60 -9.09
N SER A 163 8.64 8.00 -10.27
CA SER A 163 9.66 7.40 -11.12
C SER A 163 10.02 8.34 -12.27
N ARG A 164 11.30 8.52 -12.49
CA ARG A 164 11.80 9.31 -13.62
C ARG A 164 11.49 8.65 -14.97
N ARG A 165 11.43 7.31 -15.03
CA ARG A 165 11.09 6.53 -16.22
C ARG A 165 9.95 5.58 -15.91
N LYS A 166 9.04 5.42 -16.85
CA LYS A 166 7.97 4.42 -16.85
C LYS A 166 8.09 3.57 -18.12
N TYR A 167 7.23 2.60 -18.29
CA TYR A 167 6.98 1.96 -19.58
C TYR A 167 6.78 3.02 -20.68
N ASP A 168 7.42 2.80 -21.80
CA ASP A 168 7.33 3.64 -22.98
C ASP A 168 7.47 2.74 -24.23
N PRO A 169 6.51 2.77 -25.21
CA PRO A 169 6.51 1.87 -26.34
C PRO A 169 7.68 2.06 -27.31
N TYR A 170 8.43 3.17 -27.20
CA TYR A 170 9.53 3.48 -28.13
C TYR A 170 10.90 3.41 -27.46
N HIS A 171 11.02 3.76 -26.16
CA HIS A 171 12.31 3.94 -25.51
C HIS A 171 12.51 3.11 -24.24
N ASN A 172 11.45 2.37 -23.80
CA ASN A 172 11.50 1.58 -22.57
C ASN A 172 10.44 0.46 -22.58
N ILE A 173 10.34 -0.25 -23.71
CA ILE A 173 9.23 -1.12 -24.07
C ILE A 173 9.15 -2.39 -23.21
N ASP A 174 10.28 -2.89 -22.68
CA ASP A 174 10.29 -4.09 -21.85
C ASP A 174 10.17 -3.80 -20.34
N ASN A 175 10.02 -2.52 -19.96
CA ASN A 175 9.76 -2.15 -18.57
C ASN A 175 8.31 -2.41 -18.19
N GLU A 176 7.98 -3.66 -17.90
CA GLU A 176 6.64 -4.03 -17.45
C GLU A 176 6.39 -3.82 -15.94
N LEU A 177 7.40 -3.35 -15.19
CA LEU A 177 7.25 -3.12 -13.75
C LEU A 177 6.28 -1.97 -13.45
N ILE A 178 6.46 -0.83 -14.12
CA ILE A 178 5.72 0.40 -13.84
C ILE A 178 5.24 1.10 -15.11
N GLY A 179 3.95 1.33 -15.24
CA GLY A 179 3.31 2.03 -16.35
C GLY A 179 2.96 3.49 -16.08
N SER A 180 3.24 4.02 -14.89
CA SER A 180 3.02 5.42 -14.53
C SER A 180 4.20 6.00 -13.77
N ARG A 181 4.34 7.34 -13.79
CA ARG A 181 5.39 8.02 -13.02
C ARG A 181 5.05 8.10 -11.54
N TRP A 182 3.79 8.33 -11.20
CA TRP A 182 3.30 8.34 -9.83
C TRP A 182 2.96 6.92 -9.38
N LEU A 183 3.45 6.56 -8.20
CA LEU A 183 3.40 5.22 -7.65
C LEU A 183 2.95 5.27 -6.19
N ILE A 184 2.36 4.19 -5.74
CA ILE A 184 2.18 3.90 -4.33
C ILE A 184 3.49 3.28 -3.84
N PHE A 185 4.02 3.79 -2.74
CA PHE A 185 5.14 3.22 -2.02
C PHE A 185 4.60 2.47 -0.80
N PHE A 186 4.97 1.23 -0.67
CA PHE A 186 4.64 0.38 0.47
C PHE A 186 5.88 -0.40 0.88
N GLY A 187 6.06 -0.65 2.18
CA GLY A 187 7.19 -1.43 2.63
C GLY A 187 7.03 -1.96 4.04
N MET A 188 7.94 -2.86 4.41
CA MET A 188 8.09 -3.38 5.75
C MET A 188 9.55 -3.65 6.07
N GLY A 189 9.92 -3.58 7.34
CA GLY A 189 11.27 -3.85 7.80
C GLY A 189 11.31 -4.49 9.19
N LEU A 190 12.40 -5.19 9.43
CA LEU A 190 12.79 -5.67 10.75
C LEU A 190 14.16 -5.08 11.06
N HIS A 191 14.30 -4.45 12.22
CA HIS A 191 15.50 -3.70 12.56
C HIS A 191 15.97 -4.03 13.97
N ALA A 192 17.28 -3.88 14.16
CA ALA A 192 17.94 -3.82 15.45
C ALA A 192 18.73 -2.52 15.55
N THR A 193 18.54 -1.77 16.61
CA THR A 193 19.28 -0.53 16.90
C THR A 193 20.18 -0.75 18.09
N TYR A 194 21.47 -0.42 17.94
CA TYR A 194 22.43 -0.37 19.02
C TYR A 194 22.73 1.09 19.40
N HIS A 195 22.41 1.48 20.64
CA HIS A 195 22.66 2.79 21.19
C HIS A 195 24.06 2.83 21.81
N PHE A 196 25.02 3.38 21.08
CA PHE A 196 26.42 3.51 21.53
C PHE A 196 26.67 4.74 22.38
N ALA A 197 25.76 5.74 22.30
CA ALA A 197 25.79 6.95 23.10
C ALA A 197 24.36 7.32 23.54
N LYS A 198 24.22 8.26 24.47
CA LYS A 198 22.93 8.65 25.07
C LYS A 198 21.80 8.88 24.05
N ASN A 199 22.11 9.56 22.93
CA ASN A 199 21.10 9.93 21.93
C ASN A 199 21.41 9.34 20.54
N TRP A 200 22.51 8.61 20.40
CA TRP A 200 22.95 8.12 19.10
C TRP A 200 22.99 6.59 19.04
N GLY A 201 22.58 6.06 17.90
CA GLY A 201 22.63 4.64 17.62
C GLY A 201 22.95 4.33 16.18
N ILE A 202 23.26 3.07 15.95
CA ILE A 202 23.34 2.45 14.64
C ILE A 202 22.17 1.49 14.54
N ARG A 203 21.36 1.65 13.49
CA ARG A 203 20.22 0.78 13.19
C ARG A 203 20.53 -0.04 11.95
N ALA A 204 20.47 -1.36 12.07
CA ALA A 204 20.63 -2.29 10.96
C ALA A 204 19.40 -3.18 10.84
N GLY A 205 19.09 -3.62 9.62
CA GLY A 205 17.92 -4.45 9.40
C GLY A 205 17.81 -5.05 8.01
N ILE A 206 16.64 -5.62 7.75
CA ILE A 206 16.23 -6.07 6.42
C ILE A 206 14.93 -5.35 6.09
N GLU A 207 14.88 -4.76 4.90
CA GLU A 207 13.72 -4.07 4.39
C GLU A 207 13.22 -4.69 3.08
N TYR A 208 11.91 -4.75 2.96
CA TYR A 208 11.19 -4.97 1.72
C TYR A 208 10.43 -3.70 1.36
N TRP A 209 10.48 -3.29 0.09
CA TRP A 209 9.63 -2.21 -0.40
C TRP A 209 9.10 -2.47 -1.80
N HIS A 210 7.93 -1.96 -2.04
CA HIS A 210 7.15 -2.15 -3.25
C HIS A 210 6.74 -0.82 -3.85
N LEU A 211 6.82 -0.72 -5.17
CA LEU A 211 6.37 0.41 -5.97
C LEU A 211 5.44 -0.06 -7.07
N SER A 212 4.21 0.45 -7.09
CA SER A 212 3.24 0.16 -8.13
C SER A 212 2.23 1.31 -8.30
N ASN A 213 1.43 1.27 -9.34
CA ASN A 213 0.38 2.26 -9.55
C ASN A 213 -1.02 1.80 -9.09
N GLY A 214 -1.13 0.68 -8.36
CA GLY A 214 -2.41 0.19 -7.84
C GLY A 214 -3.45 -0.14 -8.91
N ALA A 215 -3.03 -0.63 -10.08
CA ALA A 215 -3.86 -0.94 -11.24
C ALA A 215 -4.48 0.28 -11.97
N LEU A 216 -4.04 1.51 -11.67
CA LEU A 216 -4.53 2.73 -12.34
C LEU A 216 -3.97 2.92 -13.75
N ASN A 217 -2.91 2.21 -14.11
CA ASN A 217 -2.35 2.17 -15.47
C ASN A 217 -1.67 0.83 -15.74
N ARG A 218 -1.39 0.55 -17.02
CA ARG A 218 -0.63 -0.64 -17.46
C ARG A 218 0.66 -0.21 -18.16
N PRO A 219 1.70 -1.06 -18.07
CA PRO A 219 1.82 -2.25 -17.23
C PRO A 219 1.86 -1.92 -15.72
N ASN A 220 1.65 -2.89 -14.87
CA ASN A 220 1.75 -2.75 -13.43
C ASN A 220 2.08 -4.11 -12.76
N LYS A 221 3.22 -4.68 -13.11
CA LYS A 221 3.72 -5.87 -12.40
C LYS A 221 4.26 -5.51 -11.02
N GLY A 222 4.58 -4.22 -10.80
CA GLY A 222 5.17 -3.69 -9.59
C GLY A 222 6.67 -3.98 -9.50
N ALA A 223 7.39 -3.07 -8.85
CA ALA A 223 8.79 -3.25 -8.52
C ALA A 223 8.90 -3.61 -7.02
N ASN A 224 9.54 -4.74 -6.74
CA ASN A 224 9.60 -5.37 -5.42
C ASN A 224 11.05 -5.55 -5.01
N PHE A 225 11.50 -4.80 -4.04
CA PHE A 225 12.88 -4.84 -3.60
C PHE A 225 13.01 -5.47 -2.22
N ILE A 226 14.11 -6.18 -2.00
CA ILE A 226 14.54 -6.64 -0.69
C ILE A 226 16.03 -6.38 -0.52
N GLY A 227 16.42 -5.96 0.66
CA GLY A 227 17.83 -5.76 0.97
C GLY A 227 18.10 -5.39 2.42
N PRO A 228 19.37 -5.41 2.84
CA PRO A 228 19.76 -4.90 4.12
C PRO A 228 19.59 -3.38 4.19
N SER A 229 19.40 -2.87 5.39
CA SER A 229 19.39 -1.45 5.72
C SER A 229 20.43 -1.15 6.79
N LEU A 230 21.04 0.02 6.69
CA LEU A 230 21.93 0.56 7.70
C LEU A 230 21.64 2.06 7.87
N ALA A 231 21.47 2.49 9.12
CA ALA A 231 21.20 3.88 9.45
C ALA A 231 22.00 4.34 10.66
N VAL A 232 22.35 5.62 10.67
CA VAL A 232 22.72 6.34 11.89
C VAL A 232 21.48 7.07 12.37
N VAL A 233 21.14 6.89 13.65
CA VAL A 233 19.93 7.43 14.25
C VAL A 233 20.26 8.36 15.43
N TYR A 234 19.55 9.47 15.51
CA TYR A 234 19.52 10.37 16.64
C TYR A 234 18.17 10.28 17.31
N GLN A 235 18.12 9.75 18.55
CA GLN A 235 16.90 9.42 19.28
C GLN A 235 16.97 9.92 20.74
N PRO A 236 16.79 11.22 21.00
CA PRO A 236 16.89 11.79 22.33
C PRO A 236 15.78 11.33 23.29
N TYR A 237 14.70 10.76 22.75
CA TYR A 237 13.56 10.20 23.47
C TYR A 237 13.74 8.74 23.87
N TYR A 238 14.86 8.11 23.58
CA TYR A 238 15.07 6.69 23.87
C TYR A 238 15.11 6.40 25.36
N GLU A 239 14.19 5.57 25.83
CA GLU A 239 14.11 5.11 27.19
C GLU A 239 14.02 3.57 27.26
N PRO A 240 15.00 2.89 27.90
CA PRO A 240 15.10 1.42 27.90
C PRO A 240 13.91 0.71 28.57
N THR A 241 13.27 1.34 29.54
CA THR A 241 12.24 0.73 30.39
C THR A 241 10.84 0.72 29.80
N THR A 242 10.63 1.41 28.69
CA THR A 242 9.28 1.63 28.13
C THR A 242 8.60 0.40 27.54
N THR A 243 9.34 -0.70 27.28
CA THR A 243 8.74 -1.94 26.75
C THR A 243 8.25 -2.88 27.85
N THR A 244 8.66 -2.69 29.09
CA THR A 244 8.17 -3.48 30.23
C THR A 244 6.76 -3.06 30.60
N GLN A 245 5.93 -4.01 31.07
CA GLN A 245 4.54 -3.71 31.45
C GLN A 245 4.42 -2.85 32.72
N ALA A 246 5.42 -2.85 33.58
CA ALA A 246 5.42 -2.08 34.81
C ALA A 246 5.51 -0.58 34.51
N GLY A 247 4.52 0.22 34.96
CA GLY A 247 4.47 1.66 34.82
C GLY A 247 3.86 2.20 33.52
N ARG A 248 3.34 1.36 32.61
CA ARG A 248 2.62 1.84 31.43
C ARG A 248 1.27 2.42 31.78
N TYR A 249 0.95 3.57 31.19
CA TYR A 249 -0.40 4.12 31.24
C TYR A 249 -1.37 3.20 30.50
N ASN A 250 -2.22 2.51 31.24
CA ASN A 250 -3.17 1.55 30.67
C ASN A 250 -4.57 1.75 31.28
N PRO A 251 -5.30 2.81 30.90
CA PRO A 251 -6.66 3.00 31.32
C PRO A 251 -7.56 1.87 30.81
N PRO A 252 -8.64 1.53 31.52
CA PRO A 252 -9.57 0.49 31.11
C PRO A 252 -10.15 0.82 29.74
N PHE A 253 -10.35 -0.23 28.93
CA PHE A 253 -10.98 -0.14 27.62
C PHE A 253 -12.30 -0.89 27.61
N GLU A 254 -13.39 -0.18 27.31
CA GLU A 254 -14.71 -0.79 27.17
C GLU A 254 -14.84 -1.44 25.79
N LYS A 255 -15.17 -2.72 25.76
CA LYS A 255 -15.41 -3.47 24.54
C LYS A 255 -16.82 -3.20 23.99
N TYR A 256 -16.96 -3.11 22.68
CA TYR A 256 -18.24 -2.81 22.06
C TYR A 256 -18.39 -3.40 20.66
N TRP A 257 -19.64 -3.59 20.25
CA TRP A 257 -20.01 -3.92 18.89
C TRP A 257 -20.36 -2.67 18.09
N TYR A 258 -19.97 -2.64 16.84
CA TYR A 258 -20.35 -1.60 15.89
C TYR A 258 -20.51 -2.20 14.49
N ALA A 259 -21.31 -1.55 13.64
CA ALA A 259 -21.38 -1.84 12.23
C ALA A 259 -20.65 -0.76 11.44
N ASN A 260 -19.98 -1.13 10.37
CA ASN A 260 -19.47 -0.19 9.37
C ASN A 260 -20.33 -0.31 8.11
N VAL A 261 -20.71 0.83 7.56
CA VAL A 261 -21.21 0.94 6.18
C VAL A 261 -20.18 1.74 5.40
N THR A 262 -19.57 1.12 4.39
CA THR A 262 -18.50 1.74 3.61
C THR A 262 -18.91 1.84 2.14
N LEU A 263 -18.82 3.04 1.59
CA LEU A 263 -18.96 3.31 0.16
C LEU A 263 -17.57 3.56 -0.42
N GLY A 264 -17.27 2.92 -1.55
CA GLY A 264 -16.02 3.08 -2.26
C GLY A 264 -16.23 3.45 -3.73
N ILE A 265 -15.39 4.34 -4.21
CA ILE A 265 -15.22 4.64 -5.63
C ILE A 265 -13.76 4.39 -6.01
N GLY A 266 -13.57 3.56 -7.01
CA GLY A 266 -12.25 3.19 -7.47
C GLY A 266 -12.09 3.27 -8.98
N ALA A 267 -10.87 3.06 -9.42
CA ALA A 267 -10.52 3.07 -10.83
C ALA A 267 -9.50 1.97 -11.13
N LYS A 268 -9.67 1.33 -12.29
CA LYS A 268 -8.71 0.31 -12.77
C LYS A 268 -8.59 0.32 -14.28
N THR A 269 -7.44 -0.16 -14.76
CA THR A 269 -7.21 -0.54 -16.15
C THR A 269 -7.28 -2.06 -16.28
N LEU A 270 -7.77 -2.55 -17.40
CA LEU A 270 -7.93 -4.00 -17.62
C LEU A 270 -6.59 -4.68 -17.90
N HIS A 271 -6.42 -5.85 -17.28
CA HIS A 271 -5.29 -6.72 -17.55
C HIS A 271 -5.44 -7.40 -18.93
N GLU A 272 -6.67 -7.67 -19.32
CA GLU A 272 -7.05 -8.26 -20.61
C GLU A 272 -6.64 -7.35 -21.77
N ASP A 273 -6.91 -6.04 -21.70
CA ASP A 273 -6.43 -5.08 -22.71
C ASP A 273 -4.90 -5.04 -22.78
N TRP A 274 -4.22 -5.14 -21.63
CA TRP A 274 -2.77 -5.24 -21.58
C TRP A 274 -2.26 -6.53 -22.28
N GLN A 275 -2.86 -7.68 -21.97
CA GLN A 275 -2.47 -8.95 -22.60
C GLN A 275 -2.66 -8.93 -24.12
N LEU A 276 -3.81 -8.41 -24.58
CA LEU A 276 -4.10 -8.27 -26.00
C LEU A 276 -3.02 -7.47 -26.73
N THR A 277 -2.71 -6.28 -26.22
CA THR A 277 -1.78 -5.35 -26.88
C THR A 277 -0.31 -5.78 -26.80
N GLN A 278 0.08 -6.54 -25.78
CA GLN A 278 1.45 -7.01 -25.61
C GLN A 278 1.78 -8.31 -26.31
N PHE A 279 0.79 -9.19 -26.52
CA PHE A 279 1.05 -10.57 -26.91
C PHE A 279 0.26 -11.03 -28.14
N GLN A 280 -0.79 -10.30 -28.55
CA GLN A 280 -1.72 -10.75 -29.58
C GLN A 280 -1.96 -9.71 -30.70
N THR A 281 -1.46 -8.50 -30.53
CA THR A 281 -1.60 -7.43 -31.54
C THR A 281 -0.40 -7.44 -32.47
N PRO A 282 -0.59 -7.51 -33.81
CA PRO A 282 0.50 -7.51 -34.78
C PRO A 282 1.32 -6.22 -34.76
N GLU A 283 2.60 -6.31 -35.09
CA GLU A 283 3.47 -5.15 -35.32
C GLU A 283 2.88 -4.26 -36.44
N GLY A 284 2.97 -2.95 -36.28
CA GLY A 284 2.41 -1.97 -37.21
C GLY A 284 0.97 -1.57 -36.93
N SER A 285 0.27 -2.26 -36.02
CA SER A 285 -1.06 -1.84 -35.54
C SER A 285 -0.93 -0.67 -34.59
N GLU A 286 -1.91 0.26 -34.59
CA GLU A 286 -1.92 1.45 -33.71
C GLU A 286 -1.82 1.08 -32.20
N ASP A 287 -2.42 -0.04 -31.82
CA ASP A 287 -2.44 -0.52 -30.44
C ASP A 287 -1.28 -1.48 -30.09
N TYR A 288 -0.35 -1.73 -31.01
CA TYR A 288 0.80 -2.60 -30.74
C TYR A 288 1.63 -2.07 -29.58
N ARG A 289 1.70 -2.85 -28.51
CA ARG A 289 2.45 -2.52 -27.28
C ARG A 289 2.20 -1.10 -26.77
N THR A 290 0.96 -0.62 -26.86
CA THR A 290 0.57 0.76 -26.47
C THR A 290 0.81 1.05 -24.98
N ASP A 291 0.95 2.31 -24.61
CA ASP A 291 0.90 2.80 -23.21
C ASP A 291 -0.44 3.49 -22.88
N LYS A 292 -1.41 3.46 -23.81
CA LYS A 292 -2.71 4.13 -23.70
C LYS A 292 -3.79 3.13 -23.31
N PHE A 293 -4.11 3.06 -22.03
CA PHE A 293 -5.17 2.19 -21.52
C PHE A 293 -6.33 3.00 -20.96
N LYS A 294 -7.56 2.55 -21.28
CA LYS A 294 -8.76 3.11 -20.71
C LYS A 294 -8.85 2.76 -19.22
N CYS A 295 -9.11 3.77 -18.40
CA CYS A 295 -9.37 3.60 -16.99
C CYS A 295 -10.88 3.54 -16.74
N TYR A 296 -11.34 2.50 -16.05
CA TYR A 296 -12.74 2.22 -15.76
C TYR A 296 -13.03 2.50 -14.30
N ALA A 297 -14.20 3.12 -14.04
CA ALA A 297 -14.68 3.27 -12.67
C ALA A 297 -15.19 1.93 -12.12
N ALA A 298 -15.02 1.75 -10.84
CA ALA A 298 -15.60 0.66 -10.07
C ALA A 298 -16.13 1.19 -8.75
N TYR A 299 -17.18 0.58 -8.24
CA TYR A 299 -17.83 0.99 -7.00
C TYR A 299 -17.87 -0.18 -6.03
N SER A 300 -17.83 0.10 -4.75
CA SER A 300 -18.00 -0.90 -3.71
C SER A 300 -18.94 -0.41 -2.61
N LEU A 301 -19.72 -1.32 -2.07
CA LEU A 301 -20.49 -1.15 -0.84
C LEU A 301 -20.10 -2.28 0.10
N GLN A 302 -19.74 -1.95 1.33
CA GLN A 302 -19.39 -2.92 2.36
C GLN A 302 -20.32 -2.70 3.56
N ALA A 303 -20.79 -3.79 4.13
CA ALA A 303 -21.54 -3.79 5.37
C ALA A 303 -20.88 -4.79 6.32
N ASP A 304 -20.31 -4.30 7.40
CA ASP A 304 -19.48 -5.08 8.32
C ASP A 304 -20.05 -5.05 9.73
N LEU A 305 -20.05 -6.19 10.40
CA LEU A 305 -20.30 -6.30 11.84
C LEU A 305 -18.98 -6.53 12.55
N MET A 306 -18.57 -5.58 13.41
CA MET A 306 -17.28 -5.52 14.04
C MET A 306 -17.39 -5.57 15.56
N TYR A 307 -16.49 -6.30 16.20
CA TYR A 307 -16.30 -6.32 17.65
C TYR A 307 -14.96 -5.72 18.01
N ARG A 308 -14.95 -4.55 18.69
CA ARG A 308 -13.74 -3.91 19.20
C ARG A 308 -13.43 -4.44 20.59
N TYR A 309 -12.53 -5.40 20.65
CA TYR A 309 -12.17 -6.10 21.88
C TYR A 309 -10.94 -5.53 22.59
N ALA A 310 -10.22 -4.63 21.91
CA ALA A 310 -9.08 -3.91 22.48
C ALA A 310 -9.01 -2.50 21.88
N ARG A 311 -8.33 -1.58 22.57
CA ARG A 311 -8.13 -0.19 22.08
C ARG A 311 -7.59 -0.16 20.66
N ARG A 312 -6.65 -1.04 20.35
CA ARG A 312 -5.95 -1.11 19.07
C ARG A 312 -6.53 -2.12 18.06
N TRP A 313 -7.52 -2.97 18.42
CA TRP A 313 -7.97 -4.06 17.55
C TRP A 313 -9.47 -4.25 17.56
N ALA A 314 -10.02 -4.42 16.36
CA ALA A 314 -11.35 -4.94 16.15
C ALA A 314 -11.31 -6.06 15.09
N SER A 315 -12.18 -7.04 15.22
CA SER A 315 -12.38 -8.09 14.21
C SER A 315 -13.86 -8.30 13.96
N GLY A 316 -14.20 -8.80 12.79
CA GLY A 316 -15.57 -9.03 12.41
C GLY A 316 -15.72 -9.75 11.09
N ILE A 317 -16.92 -9.71 10.58
CA ILE A 317 -17.30 -10.25 9.27
C ILE A 317 -18.12 -9.22 8.51
N GLY A 318 -18.09 -9.28 7.19
CA GLY A 318 -18.86 -8.38 6.36
C GLY A 318 -19.24 -8.96 5.02
N ILE A 319 -20.18 -8.29 4.37
CA ILE A 319 -20.60 -8.54 2.99
C ILE A 319 -20.09 -7.39 2.14
N ASP A 320 -19.43 -7.75 1.02
CA ASP A 320 -18.89 -6.81 0.05
C ASP A 320 -19.64 -6.94 -1.27
N LEU A 321 -20.20 -5.84 -1.75
CA LEU A 321 -20.82 -5.72 -3.06
C LEU A 321 -19.92 -4.86 -3.95
N PHE A 322 -19.66 -5.33 -5.17
CA PHE A 322 -18.85 -4.62 -6.15
C PHE A 322 -19.63 -4.43 -7.45
N TYR A 323 -19.42 -3.29 -8.09
CA TYR A 323 -19.93 -2.98 -9.41
C TYR A 323 -18.79 -2.47 -10.31
N GLY A 324 -18.52 -3.20 -11.40
CA GLY A 324 -17.45 -2.87 -12.35
C GLY A 324 -18.00 -2.39 -13.69
N THR A 325 -17.78 -1.11 -14.04
CA THR A 325 -18.21 -0.56 -15.33
C THR A 325 -17.49 -1.21 -16.51
N TYR A 326 -16.38 -1.86 -16.26
CA TYR A 326 -15.51 -2.53 -17.24
C TYR A 326 -16.05 -3.85 -17.78
N PHE A 327 -17.12 -4.39 -17.20
CA PHE A 327 -17.67 -5.68 -17.61
C PHE A 327 -18.06 -5.75 -19.09
N LYS A 328 -18.50 -4.65 -19.71
CA LYS A 328 -18.83 -4.58 -21.14
C LYS A 328 -17.60 -4.84 -22.01
N ARG A 329 -16.47 -4.19 -21.65
CA ARG A 329 -15.21 -4.39 -22.39
C ARG A 329 -14.68 -5.82 -22.24
N VAL A 330 -14.76 -6.39 -21.05
CA VAL A 330 -14.38 -7.80 -20.84
C VAL A 330 -15.26 -8.75 -21.65
N LYS A 331 -16.58 -8.47 -21.72
CA LYS A 331 -17.51 -9.24 -22.55
C LYS A 331 -17.12 -9.18 -24.04
N GLU A 332 -16.78 -7.99 -24.56
CA GLU A 332 -16.31 -7.82 -25.94
C GLU A 332 -15.05 -8.64 -26.21
N LEU A 333 -14.08 -8.60 -25.31
CA LEU A 333 -12.82 -9.35 -25.43
C LEU A 333 -13.04 -10.87 -25.38
N ASP A 334 -13.90 -11.36 -24.50
CA ASP A 334 -14.24 -12.76 -24.40
C ASP A 334 -14.98 -13.25 -25.66
N GLN A 335 -15.91 -12.45 -26.19
CA GLN A 335 -16.63 -12.75 -27.43
C GLN A 335 -15.69 -12.77 -28.64
N ALA A 336 -14.77 -11.81 -28.74
CA ALA A 336 -13.74 -11.79 -29.80
C ALA A 336 -12.82 -13.01 -29.74
N ALA A 337 -12.59 -13.57 -28.55
CA ALA A 337 -11.86 -14.81 -28.34
C ALA A 337 -12.73 -16.09 -28.50
N GLY A 338 -13.97 -15.96 -29.00
CA GLY A 338 -14.88 -17.09 -29.22
C GLY A 338 -15.47 -17.70 -27.95
N ARG A 339 -15.45 -17.00 -26.84
CA ARG A 339 -15.94 -17.48 -25.54
C ARG A 339 -17.40 -17.12 -25.32
N THR A 340 -18.22 -18.11 -24.95
CA THR A 340 -19.65 -17.93 -24.61
C THR A 340 -19.84 -17.95 -23.10
N LEU A 341 -19.57 -16.83 -22.43
CA LEU A 341 -19.70 -16.70 -20.98
C LEU A 341 -20.84 -15.75 -20.60
N THR A 342 -21.44 -16.00 -19.43
CA THR A 342 -22.35 -15.04 -18.82
C THR A 342 -21.53 -13.94 -18.13
N HIS A 343 -21.80 -12.68 -18.46
CA HIS A 343 -21.14 -11.52 -17.86
C HIS A 343 -22.11 -10.73 -16.99
N SER A 344 -21.63 -10.25 -15.84
CA SER A 344 -22.34 -9.39 -14.92
C SER A 344 -21.42 -8.29 -14.40
N PRO A 345 -21.89 -7.04 -14.25
CA PRO A 345 -21.10 -5.99 -13.60
C PRO A 345 -20.99 -6.19 -12.09
N TRP A 346 -21.83 -7.05 -11.52
CA TRP A 346 -21.91 -7.27 -10.07
C TRP A 346 -21.02 -8.43 -9.62
N SER A 347 -20.45 -8.24 -8.44
CA SER A 347 -19.81 -9.31 -7.67
C SER A 347 -20.20 -9.17 -6.20
N VAL A 348 -20.40 -10.29 -5.54
CA VAL A 348 -20.76 -10.35 -4.11
C VAL A 348 -19.74 -11.23 -3.41
N GLY A 349 -19.25 -10.76 -2.26
CA GLY A 349 -18.31 -11.50 -1.44
C GLY A 349 -18.70 -11.46 0.04
N ILE A 350 -18.20 -12.42 0.79
CA ILE A 350 -18.17 -12.44 2.25
C ILE A 350 -16.72 -12.33 2.70
N ALA A 351 -16.45 -11.54 3.75
CA ALA A 351 -15.08 -11.30 4.17
C ALA A 351 -14.93 -11.36 5.70
N ALA A 352 -13.81 -11.96 6.13
CA ALA A 352 -13.28 -11.73 7.45
C ALA A 352 -12.62 -10.35 7.47
N LYS A 353 -12.90 -9.58 8.52
CA LYS A 353 -12.46 -8.19 8.67
C LYS A 353 -11.61 -8.05 9.93
N HIS A 354 -10.55 -7.30 9.83
CA HIS A 354 -9.72 -6.89 10.97
C HIS A 354 -9.37 -5.42 10.82
N GLU A 355 -9.42 -4.65 11.90
CA GLU A 355 -9.08 -3.23 11.89
C GLU A 355 -8.10 -2.93 13.02
N ILE A 356 -6.97 -2.33 12.68
CA ILE A 356 -5.87 -1.97 13.56
C ILE A 356 -5.95 -0.45 13.77
N PHE A 357 -5.94 0.02 15.02
CA PHE A 357 -6.13 1.43 15.36
C PHE A 357 -4.90 2.03 16.00
N TYR A 358 -4.58 3.25 15.60
CA TYR A 358 -3.66 4.14 16.31
C TYR A 358 -4.21 5.57 16.28
N HIS A 359 -4.72 6.05 17.40
CA HIS A 359 -5.47 7.31 17.50
C HIS A 359 -6.62 7.37 16.47
N ASN A 360 -6.62 8.41 15.64
CA ASN A 360 -7.62 8.61 14.60
C ASN A 360 -7.32 7.82 13.31
N PHE A 361 -6.18 7.15 13.25
CA PHE A 361 -5.84 6.31 12.10
C PHE A 361 -6.28 4.88 12.34
N SER A 362 -6.73 4.24 11.28
CA SER A 362 -6.94 2.81 11.28
C SER A 362 -6.49 2.18 9.97
N MET A 363 -6.06 0.94 10.08
CA MET A 363 -5.67 0.08 8.97
C MET A 363 -6.63 -1.10 8.90
N PRO A 364 -7.69 -1.02 8.08
CA PRO A 364 -8.57 -2.16 7.83
C PRO A 364 -7.85 -3.17 6.92
N VAL A 365 -8.01 -4.44 7.26
CA VAL A 365 -7.56 -5.59 6.49
C VAL A 365 -8.74 -6.54 6.30
N SER A 366 -8.94 -7.06 5.10
CA SER A 366 -9.99 -8.03 4.82
C SER A 366 -9.46 -9.18 3.99
N LEU A 367 -9.95 -10.38 4.28
CA LEU A 367 -9.81 -11.58 3.47
C LEU A 367 -11.20 -12.05 3.07
N GLY A 368 -11.52 -11.92 1.80
CA GLY A 368 -12.86 -12.20 1.27
C GLY A 368 -12.89 -13.34 0.27
N PHE A 369 -14.06 -13.94 0.17
CA PHE A 369 -14.38 -14.97 -0.80
C PHE A 369 -15.61 -14.55 -1.62
N TYR A 370 -15.55 -14.70 -2.96
CA TYR A 370 -16.68 -14.37 -3.81
C TYR A 370 -17.75 -15.45 -3.77
N LEU A 371 -18.94 -15.05 -3.37
CA LEU A 371 -20.17 -15.85 -3.47
C LEU A 371 -20.75 -15.79 -4.91
N TYR A 372 -20.56 -14.64 -5.55
CA TYR A 372 -20.99 -14.41 -6.93
C TYR A 372 -19.96 -13.53 -7.65
N ARG A 373 -19.47 -14.00 -8.81
CA ARG A 373 -18.59 -13.23 -9.68
C ARG A 373 -18.64 -13.80 -11.11
N LYS A 374 -19.19 -13.02 -12.04
CA LYS A 374 -19.30 -13.37 -13.47
C LYS A 374 -18.78 -12.24 -14.35
N ILE A 375 -17.55 -11.82 -14.14
CA ILE A 375 -16.97 -10.67 -14.88
C ILE A 375 -16.35 -11.12 -16.21
N GLY A 376 -15.86 -12.35 -16.33
CA GLY A 376 -15.26 -12.87 -17.56
C GLY A 376 -14.32 -14.03 -17.29
N GLU A 377 -13.66 -14.53 -18.35
CA GLU A 377 -12.77 -15.71 -18.28
C GLU A 377 -11.55 -15.46 -17.38
N ASN A 378 -10.95 -14.27 -17.45
CA ASN A 378 -9.78 -13.95 -16.63
C ASN A 378 -10.09 -14.03 -15.14
N ALA A 379 -11.28 -13.59 -14.73
CA ALA A 379 -11.73 -13.71 -13.34
C ALA A 379 -11.94 -15.17 -12.89
N LYS A 380 -12.21 -16.08 -13.85
CA LYS A 380 -12.39 -17.51 -13.59
C LYS A 380 -11.06 -18.28 -13.67
N ALA A 381 -10.26 -18.03 -14.71
CA ALA A 381 -9.06 -18.81 -14.99
C ALA A 381 -7.81 -18.32 -14.24
N VAL A 382 -7.66 -17.02 -14.04
CA VAL A 382 -6.44 -16.38 -13.51
C VAL A 382 -6.62 -15.88 -12.11
N GLU A 383 -7.71 -15.16 -11.81
CA GLU A 383 -8.00 -14.64 -10.51
C GLU A 383 -8.57 -15.74 -9.60
N LYS A 384 -8.16 -15.76 -8.36
CA LYS A 384 -8.67 -16.72 -7.39
C LYS A 384 -10.07 -16.32 -6.92
N PRO A 385 -10.86 -17.26 -6.36
CA PRO A 385 -12.20 -16.96 -5.83
C PRO A 385 -12.16 -16.14 -4.54
N PHE A 386 -10.98 -15.74 -4.07
CA PHE A 386 -10.77 -14.93 -2.89
C PHE A 386 -10.00 -13.65 -3.22
N TYR A 387 -10.16 -12.66 -2.37
CA TYR A 387 -9.51 -11.36 -2.48
C TYR A 387 -9.03 -10.88 -1.13
N GLU A 388 -7.97 -10.11 -1.13
CA GLU A 388 -7.50 -9.34 0.00
C GLU A 388 -7.78 -7.86 -0.23
N ARG A 389 -8.02 -7.13 0.86
CA ARG A 389 -8.13 -5.68 0.88
C ARG A 389 -7.35 -5.15 2.06
N ILE A 390 -6.55 -4.13 1.82
CA ILE A 390 -5.83 -3.38 2.84
C ILE A 390 -6.05 -1.90 2.61
N GLY A 391 -6.19 -1.12 3.67
CA GLY A 391 -6.40 0.31 3.57
C GLY A 391 -5.73 1.10 4.68
N LEU A 392 -5.78 2.42 4.52
CA LEU A 392 -5.43 3.39 5.54
C LEU A 392 -6.56 4.41 5.62
N HIS A 393 -7.17 4.50 6.80
CA HIS A 393 -8.32 5.37 7.04
C HIS A 393 -8.00 6.39 8.14
N TYR A 394 -8.58 7.57 8.03
CA TYR A 394 -8.60 8.58 9.06
C TYR A 394 -10.02 8.81 9.56
N THR A 395 -10.20 8.77 10.87
CA THR A 395 -11.47 9.01 11.56
C THR A 395 -11.59 10.49 11.92
N PHE A 396 -12.69 11.12 11.55
CA PHE A 396 -13.05 12.48 11.90
C PHE A 396 -13.97 12.48 13.13
N PRO A 397 -13.47 12.65 14.37
CA PRO A 397 -14.30 12.57 15.58
C PRO A 397 -15.45 13.59 15.60
N LYS A 398 -15.20 14.78 15.08
CA LYS A 398 -16.21 15.85 15.00
C LYS A 398 -17.33 15.59 13.97
N LEU A 399 -17.15 14.63 13.06
CA LEU A 399 -18.12 14.22 12.05
C LEU A 399 -18.72 12.84 12.40
N GLN A 400 -19.13 12.64 13.65
CA GLN A 400 -19.71 11.39 14.13
C GLN A 400 -18.81 10.16 13.87
N ASN A 401 -17.51 10.34 13.96
CA ASN A 401 -16.49 9.33 13.66
C ASN A 401 -16.48 8.83 12.21
N LEU A 402 -16.99 9.63 11.25
CA LEU A 402 -16.87 9.33 9.83
C LEU A 402 -15.41 9.03 9.50
N LYS A 403 -15.16 7.95 8.76
CA LYS A 403 -13.81 7.60 8.29
C LYS A 403 -13.71 7.86 6.80
N VAL A 404 -12.58 8.40 6.38
CA VAL A 404 -12.21 8.56 4.96
C VAL A 404 -10.86 7.89 4.74
N GLY A 405 -10.70 7.17 3.64
CA GLY A 405 -9.47 6.45 3.40
C GLY A 405 -9.29 5.96 1.98
N ILE A 406 -8.21 5.22 1.81
CA ILE A 406 -7.87 4.54 0.56
C ILE A 406 -7.76 3.05 0.86
N ASN A 407 -8.35 2.22 0.01
CA ASN A 407 -8.16 0.78 0.02
C ASN A 407 -7.49 0.33 -1.29
N ILE A 408 -6.69 -0.70 -1.19
CA ILE A 408 -6.21 -1.49 -2.31
C ILE A 408 -6.82 -2.88 -2.17
N LYS A 409 -7.57 -3.30 -3.19
CA LYS A 409 -8.06 -4.66 -3.34
C LYS A 409 -7.15 -5.42 -4.28
N ALA A 410 -6.81 -6.65 -3.92
CA ALA A 410 -5.91 -7.49 -4.69
C ALA A 410 -6.41 -8.94 -4.78
N HIS A 411 -5.83 -9.70 -5.70
CA HIS A 411 -5.98 -11.15 -5.81
C HIS A 411 -4.57 -11.76 -5.76
N LEU A 412 -4.21 -12.41 -4.66
CA LEU A 412 -2.86 -12.96 -4.45
C LEU A 412 -1.75 -11.93 -4.74
N THR A 413 -1.81 -10.79 -4.05
CA THR A 413 -0.83 -9.70 -4.20
C THR A 413 -0.88 -8.89 -5.52
N LYS A 414 -1.68 -9.31 -6.50
CA LYS A 414 -1.90 -8.54 -7.73
C LYS A 414 -2.99 -7.50 -7.50
N ALA A 415 -2.62 -6.22 -7.48
CA ALA A 415 -3.58 -5.14 -7.34
C ALA A 415 -4.66 -5.21 -8.44
N ASP A 416 -5.91 -5.26 -8.02
CA ASP A 416 -7.10 -5.27 -8.86
C ASP A 416 -7.75 -3.88 -8.94
N LEU A 417 -7.90 -3.23 -7.78
CA LEU A 417 -8.62 -1.98 -7.65
C LEU A 417 -8.04 -1.13 -6.53
N THR A 418 -7.78 0.14 -6.83
CA THR A 418 -7.53 1.17 -5.81
C THR A 418 -8.79 2.03 -5.69
N GLU A 419 -9.29 2.20 -4.47
CA GLU A 419 -10.54 2.89 -4.17
C GLU A 419 -10.38 3.94 -3.06
N LEU A 420 -11.03 5.09 -3.24
CA LEU A 420 -11.31 6.04 -2.16
C LEU A 420 -12.58 5.57 -1.45
N VAL A 421 -12.57 5.57 -0.13
CA VAL A 421 -13.68 5.07 0.67
C VAL A 421 -14.13 6.08 1.71
N VAL A 422 -15.44 6.07 1.96
CA VAL A 422 -16.07 6.75 3.09
C VAL A 422 -16.79 5.69 3.90
N THR A 423 -16.47 5.60 5.20
CA THR A 423 -17.04 4.63 6.12
C THR A 423 -17.77 5.35 7.25
N TYR A 424 -19.03 4.99 7.45
CA TYR A 424 -19.84 5.45 8.58
C TYR A 424 -19.97 4.34 9.62
N PRO A 425 -19.40 4.51 10.83
CA PRO A 425 -19.55 3.55 11.94
C PRO A 425 -20.85 3.79 12.69
N ILE A 426 -21.61 2.72 12.93
CA ILE A 426 -22.86 2.71 13.69
C ILE A 426 -22.62 1.92 14.97
N ASN A 427 -22.66 2.57 16.13
CA ASN A 427 -22.50 1.89 17.42
C ASN A 427 -23.76 1.08 17.77
N ILE A 428 -23.63 -0.23 17.94
CA ILE A 428 -24.76 -1.14 18.14
C ILE A 428 -25.13 -1.31 19.62
N LYS A 429 -24.20 -1.34 20.52
CA LYS A 429 -24.36 -1.25 22.00
C LYS A 429 -23.05 -1.51 22.73
N LYS A 430 -22.88 -0.89 23.88
CA LYS A 430 -21.88 -1.32 24.89
C LYS A 430 -22.31 -2.69 25.43
N VAL A 431 -21.36 -3.62 25.51
CA VAL A 431 -21.59 -4.89 26.22
C VAL A 431 -21.56 -4.55 27.74
N ASN A 432 -22.70 -4.25 28.31
CA ASN A 432 -22.80 -4.17 29.78
C ASN A 432 -22.45 -5.57 30.32
N LYS A 433 -21.34 -5.66 31.04
CA LYS A 433 -21.13 -6.79 31.94
C LYS A 433 -22.25 -6.71 33.00
N SER A 434 -23.27 -7.51 32.87
CA SER A 434 -24.04 -7.87 34.05
C SER A 434 -23.07 -8.48 35.07
N ARG A 435 -23.16 -7.98 36.29
CA ARG A 435 -22.35 -8.36 37.45
C ARG A 435 -22.31 -9.87 37.69
#